data_081be175f646376f7266fee7503fa841
#
_entry.id   081be175f646376f7266fee7503fa841
#
_cell.length_a   1.000
_cell.length_b   1.000
_cell.length_c   1.000
_cell.angle_alpha   90.00
_cell.angle_beta   90.00
_cell.angle_gamma   90.00
#
_symmetry.space_group_name_H-M   'P 1'
#
loop_
_entity.id
_entity.type
_entity.pdbx_description
1 polymer ?
#
loop_
_entity_poly.entity_id
_entity_poly.type
_entity_poly.pdbx_seq_one_letter_code
_entity_poly.pdbx_strand_id
1 'polypeptide(L)'
;MRTLTRPSAVLLSLLLPLAAPAGAAADRVEAPANGARCDEALPPRARATLPDPFLRPDGARVASRSEWACQRRILRATAEAHVYGARGPEPERVEARIDGDAITVRVGQGGREVEFGARLRLPEGPGPHPAMIVVGGVAGVDDALLEAEGVARIDFDATQVGAETGTTRERRGAFFELHDGAMDGTGTLMAWAWGVSRLVDAIAAHRDLLRADAVAVTGCSRWGKGALAAGAFDERVALTIPIESGAGGVPAWRLLGEGAQPPASAFGEQPWLGEGFAAHLQEIGSLPIDQHGVLGLVAPRGLLVLDNPHVDWLGAPAGHASALAAAEIWRALGAEGNLGYHGAVADGSHCAWRDEWTAPARDAIRRHLKGEAAADLPLVAAPGSAADLAPLRDWEAPALR
;
A
#
# COMPACT_ATOMS: atom_id res chain seq x y z
N MET A 1 -51.52 36.47 56.10
CA MET A 1 -50.18 35.89 55.71
C MET A 1 -50.42 34.61 54.94
N ARG A 2 -50.29 34.62 53.60
CA ARG A 2 -50.39 33.43 52.77
C ARG A 2 -49.01 33.21 52.15
N THR A 3 -48.37 32.12 52.52
CA THR A 3 -47.08 31.68 51.99
C THR A 3 -47.30 31.02 50.65
N LEU A 4 -46.69 31.57 49.59
CA LEU A 4 -46.62 31.00 48.24
C LEU A 4 -45.38 30.08 48.14
N THR A 5 -45.63 28.79 47.97
CA THR A 5 -44.61 27.78 47.62
C THR A 5 -44.36 27.77 46.10
N ARG A 6 -43.14 27.97 45.67
CA ARG A 6 -42.68 27.83 44.26
C ARG A 6 -42.38 26.35 43.94
N PRO A 7 -42.78 25.84 42.80
CA PRO A 7 -42.34 24.49 42.37
C PRO A 7 -40.92 24.52 41.77
N SER A 8 -40.06 23.63 42.23
CA SER A 8 -38.75 23.38 41.67
C SER A 8 -38.89 22.58 40.36
N ALA A 9 -38.44 23.17 39.28
CA ALA A 9 -38.31 22.45 37.99
C ALA A 9 -37.03 21.57 38.00
N VAL A 10 -37.22 20.25 37.89
CA VAL A 10 -36.15 19.27 37.69
C VAL A 10 -35.87 19.25 36.20
N LEU A 11 -34.69 19.75 35.79
CA LEU A 11 -34.16 19.56 34.42
C LEU A 11 -33.66 18.13 34.30
N LEU A 12 -34.38 17.32 33.55
CA LEU A 12 -33.95 15.98 33.15
C LEU A 12 -33.02 16.12 31.92
N SER A 13 -31.71 16.07 32.12
CA SER A 13 -30.72 16.04 31.03
C SER A 13 -30.77 14.70 30.34
N LEU A 14 -31.38 14.63 29.16
CA LEU A 14 -31.26 13.49 28.26
C LEU A 14 -29.81 13.45 27.70
N LEU A 15 -29.00 12.55 28.22
CA LEU A 15 -27.76 12.12 27.58
C LEU A 15 -28.12 11.22 26.39
N LEU A 16 -28.11 11.78 25.18
CA LEU A 16 -28.11 10.98 23.96
C LEU A 16 -26.74 10.27 23.86
N PRO A 17 -26.71 8.95 23.67
CA PRO A 17 -25.45 8.28 23.39
C PRO A 17 -24.94 8.78 22.02
N LEU A 18 -23.72 9.33 21.99
CA LEU A 18 -22.99 9.53 20.74
C LEU A 18 -22.81 8.14 20.11
N ALA A 19 -23.51 7.91 19.01
CA ALA A 19 -23.23 6.77 18.15
C ALA A 19 -21.81 6.96 17.59
N ALA A 20 -20.92 6.04 17.89
CA ALA A 20 -19.61 5.98 17.25
C ALA A 20 -19.81 5.84 15.72
N PRO A 21 -18.99 6.51 14.89
CA PRO A 21 -19.12 6.39 13.44
C PRO A 21 -18.95 4.93 13.02
N ALA A 22 -19.92 4.43 12.27
CA ALA A 22 -20.00 3.03 11.83
C ALA A 22 -18.85 2.60 10.88
N GLY A 23 -17.94 3.52 10.49
CA GLY A 23 -16.83 3.26 9.60
C GLY A 23 -15.59 2.58 10.22
N ALA A 24 -15.41 2.65 11.54
CA ALA A 24 -14.17 2.19 12.18
C ALA A 24 -14.12 0.68 12.50
N ALA A 25 -15.23 -0.05 12.34
CA ALA A 25 -15.32 -1.48 12.72
C ALA A 25 -15.04 -2.46 11.56
N ALA A 26 -15.18 -2.02 10.31
CA ALA A 26 -15.00 -2.88 9.13
C ALA A 26 -13.54 -3.09 8.71
N ASP A 27 -12.61 -2.25 9.18
CA ASP A 27 -11.23 -2.19 8.68
C ASP A 27 -10.23 -3.04 9.48
N ARG A 28 -10.67 -3.77 10.50
CA ARG A 28 -9.75 -4.63 11.27
C ARG A 28 -9.86 -6.07 10.78
N VAL A 29 -8.80 -6.54 10.14
CA VAL A 29 -8.60 -7.98 9.92
C VAL A 29 -8.45 -8.64 11.29
N GLU A 30 -9.28 -9.67 11.56
CA GLU A 30 -9.20 -10.41 12.81
C GLU A 30 -7.82 -11.05 12.99
N ALA A 31 -7.35 -11.17 14.23
CA ALA A 31 -6.11 -11.88 14.51
C ALA A 31 -6.21 -13.34 14.07
N PRO A 32 -5.12 -13.94 13.52
CA PRO A 32 -5.15 -15.34 13.12
C PRO A 32 -5.42 -16.27 14.30
N ALA A 33 -6.07 -17.41 14.03
CA ALA A 33 -6.35 -18.42 15.04
C ALA A 33 -5.04 -18.91 15.70
N ASN A 34 -5.09 -19.13 17.01
CA ASN A 34 -3.93 -19.61 17.78
C ASN A 34 -3.43 -20.96 17.24
N GLY A 35 -2.11 -21.11 17.05
CA GLY A 35 -1.46 -22.35 16.62
C GLY A 35 -1.34 -22.56 15.11
N ALA A 36 -1.87 -21.65 14.28
CA ALA A 36 -1.72 -21.75 12.83
C ALA A 36 -0.31 -21.31 12.38
N ARG A 37 0.31 -22.07 11.46
CA ARG A 37 1.55 -21.66 10.78
C ARG A 37 1.20 -20.66 9.69
N CYS A 38 1.31 -19.38 10.02
CA CYS A 38 0.91 -18.28 9.13
C CYS A 38 2.08 -17.53 8.49
N ASP A 39 3.32 -17.95 8.74
CA ASP A 39 4.52 -17.24 8.29
C ASP A 39 5.38 -18.06 7.31
N GLU A 40 4.86 -19.18 6.81
CA GLU A 40 5.56 -20.00 5.82
C GLU A 40 5.20 -19.55 4.41
N ALA A 41 6.23 -19.25 3.60
CA ALA A 41 6.05 -18.90 2.19
C ALA A 41 5.52 -20.10 1.38
N LEU A 42 4.68 -19.81 0.39
CA LEU A 42 4.23 -20.82 -0.58
C LEU A 42 5.41 -21.27 -1.44
N PRO A 43 5.54 -22.55 -1.74
CA PRO A 43 6.56 -23.05 -2.66
C PRO A 43 6.24 -22.65 -4.12
N PRO A 44 7.25 -22.57 -4.99
CA PRO A 44 7.06 -22.39 -6.44
C PRO A 44 6.10 -23.44 -7.01
N ARG A 45 5.17 -22.99 -7.86
CA ARG A 45 4.23 -23.87 -8.55
C ARG A 45 3.89 -23.30 -9.92
N ALA A 46 4.30 -23.99 -10.99
CA ALA A 46 4.00 -23.57 -12.35
C ALA A 46 2.48 -23.52 -12.61
N ARG A 47 2.00 -22.37 -13.07
CA ARG A 47 0.59 -22.07 -13.45
C ARG A 47 0.58 -21.07 -14.58
N ALA A 48 -0.35 -21.25 -15.51
CA ALA A 48 -0.65 -20.26 -16.55
C ALA A 48 -1.59 -19.16 -16.03
N THR A 49 -2.51 -19.51 -15.11
CA THR A 49 -3.49 -18.60 -14.52
C THR A 49 -2.93 -17.87 -13.29
N LEU A 50 -3.58 -16.78 -12.89
CA LEU A 50 -3.28 -16.06 -11.65
C LEU A 50 -3.41 -16.99 -10.45
N PRO A 51 -2.44 -17.03 -9.51
CA PRO A 51 -2.52 -17.84 -8.29
C PRO A 51 -3.76 -17.53 -7.47
N ASP A 52 -4.39 -18.57 -6.90
CA ASP A 52 -5.53 -18.42 -6.00
C ASP A 52 -5.08 -17.82 -4.66
N PRO A 53 -5.46 -16.57 -4.30
CA PRO A 53 -5.02 -15.94 -3.06
C PRO A 53 -5.71 -16.54 -1.82
N PHE A 54 -6.75 -17.36 -2.02
CA PHE A 54 -7.50 -18.03 -0.95
C PHE A 54 -7.12 -19.50 -0.74
N LEU A 55 -6.15 -20.01 -1.51
CA LEU A 55 -5.67 -21.39 -1.37
C LEU A 55 -4.55 -21.44 -0.34
N ARG A 56 -4.78 -22.18 0.74
CA ARG A 56 -3.82 -22.39 1.82
C ARG A 56 -2.76 -23.42 1.43
N PRO A 57 -1.60 -23.46 2.13
CA PRO A 57 -0.54 -24.44 1.86
C PRO A 57 -1.00 -25.91 2.02
N ASP A 58 -2.00 -26.18 2.88
CA ASP A 58 -2.60 -27.49 3.10
C ASP A 58 -3.60 -27.91 2.01
N GLY A 59 -3.84 -27.05 1.02
CA GLY A 59 -4.81 -27.26 -0.05
C GLY A 59 -6.27 -26.91 0.32
N ALA A 60 -6.54 -26.53 1.55
CA ALA A 60 -7.85 -26.02 1.95
C ALA A 60 -8.05 -24.57 1.47
N ARG A 61 -9.31 -24.15 1.35
CA ARG A 61 -9.64 -22.77 1.02
C ARG A 61 -9.97 -21.98 2.28
N VAL A 62 -9.61 -20.72 2.27
CA VAL A 62 -10.00 -19.74 3.29
C VAL A 62 -11.52 -19.63 3.35
N ALA A 63 -12.12 -19.75 4.53
CA ALA A 63 -13.56 -19.71 4.75
C ALA A 63 -14.01 -18.67 5.79
N SER A 64 -13.06 -18.07 6.53
CA SER A 64 -13.35 -17.07 7.56
C SER A 64 -12.36 -15.91 7.52
N ARG A 65 -12.72 -14.78 8.17
CA ARG A 65 -11.82 -13.61 8.30
C ARG A 65 -10.55 -13.94 9.10
N SER A 66 -10.64 -14.78 10.13
CA SER A 66 -9.47 -15.21 10.90
C SER A 66 -8.54 -16.11 10.10
N GLU A 67 -9.06 -16.96 9.22
CA GLU A 67 -8.24 -17.72 8.26
C GLU A 67 -7.63 -16.81 7.20
N TRP A 68 -8.36 -15.78 6.75
CA TRP A 68 -7.79 -14.76 5.85
C TRP A 68 -6.62 -14.01 6.52
N ALA A 69 -6.73 -13.67 7.80
CA ALA A 69 -5.63 -13.04 8.53
C ALA A 69 -4.35 -13.89 8.51
N CYS A 70 -4.50 -15.23 8.64
CA CYS A 70 -3.39 -16.17 8.48
C CYS A 70 -2.89 -16.23 7.04
N GLN A 71 -3.78 -16.38 6.07
CA GLN A 71 -3.44 -16.45 4.64
C GLN A 71 -2.72 -15.19 4.16
N ARG A 72 -3.14 -14.01 4.61
CA ARG A 72 -2.48 -12.74 4.33
C ARG A 72 -1.02 -12.72 4.81
N ARG A 73 -0.72 -13.30 5.98
CA ARG A 73 0.66 -13.47 6.47
C ARG A 73 1.46 -14.44 5.61
N ILE A 74 0.85 -15.54 5.14
CA ILE A 74 1.45 -16.49 4.19
C ILE A 74 1.77 -15.77 2.87
N LEU A 75 0.83 -15.00 2.31
CA LEU A 75 1.05 -14.23 1.09
C LEU A 75 2.17 -13.19 1.28
N ARG A 76 2.24 -12.55 2.45
CA ARG A 76 3.33 -11.63 2.78
C ARG A 76 4.68 -12.34 2.82
N ALA A 77 4.79 -13.44 3.54
CA ALA A 77 6.01 -14.25 3.58
C ALA A 77 6.41 -14.76 2.18
N THR A 78 5.43 -15.10 1.35
CA THR A 78 5.65 -15.50 -0.05
C THR A 78 6.19 -14.35 -0.89
N ALA A 79 5.64 -13.14 -0.74
CA ALA A 79 6.13 -11.96 -1.43
C ALA A 79 7.55 -11.56 -0.97
N GLU A 80 7.86 -11.71 0.32
CA GLU A 80 9.21 -11.54 0.86
C GLU A 80 10.18 -12.56 0.26
N ALA A 81 9.84 -13.84 0.27
CA ALA A 81 10.73 -14.90 -0.21
C ALA A 81 11.00 -14.83 -1.71
N HIS A 82 10.00 -14.50 -2.53
CA HIS A 82 10.05 -14.68 -3.99
C HIS A 82 10.08 -13.37 -4.79
N VAL A 83 9.77 -12.20 -4.18
CA VAL A 83 9.67 -10.94 -4.94
C VAL A 83 10.54 -9.84 -4.35
N TYR A 84 10.36 -9.50 -3.07
CA TYR A 84 10.94 -8.28 -2.50
C TYR A 84 12.19 -8.51 -1.63
N GLY A 85 12.39 -9.73 -1.11
CA GLY A 85 13.36 -10.01 -0.05
C GLY A 85 12.80 -9.68 1.35
N ALA A 86 13.57 -9.99 2.38
CA ALA A 86 13.16 -9.85 3.77
C ALA A 86 12.96 -8.39 4.19
N ARG A 87 11.91 -8.13 4.99
CA ARG A 87 11.61 -6.82 5.56
C ARG A 87 12.61 -6.37 6.64
N GLY A 88 13.37 -7.29 7.18
CA GLY A 88 14.21 -7.07 8.36
C GLY A 88 13.42 -7.13 9.67
N PRO A 89 14.11 -7.18 10.80
CA PRO A 89 13.50 -7.15 12.13
C PRO A 89 12.91 -5.78 12.44
N GLU A 90 12.00 -5.71 13.41
CA GLU A 90 11.57 -4.44 13.98
C GLU A 90 12.77 -3.78 14.70
N PRO A 91 13.02 -2.48 14.48
CA PRO A 91 14.15 -1.79 15.08
C PRO A 91 14.06 -1.75 16.61
N GLU A 92 15.22 -1.84 17.26
CA GLU A 92 15.33 -1.71 18.72
C GLU A 92 15.01 -0.28 19.19
N ARG A 93 15.33 0.72 18.34
CA ARG A 93 15.09 2.14 18.63
C ARG A 93 14.74 2.89 17.35
N VAL A 94 13.72 3.74 17.46
CA VAL A 94 13.37 4.74 16.44
C VAL A 94 13.17 6.07 17.14
N GLU A 95 13.94 7.07 16.74
CA GLU A 95 13.81 8.45 17.22
C GLU A 95 13.47 9.34 16.03
N ALA A 96 12.46 10.17 16.17
CA ALA A 96 12.06 11.10 15.14
C ALA A 96 11.98 12.52 15.68
N ARG A 97 12.42 13.48 14.87
CA ARG A 97 12.33 14.91 15.15
C ARG A 97 11.69 15.61 13.95
N ILE A 98 10.81 16.54 14.22
CA ILE A 98 10.30 17.52 13.25
C ILE A 98 10.80 18.90 13.70
N ASP A 99 11.54 19.57 12.82
CA ASP A 99 12.07 20.92 13.05
C ASP A 99 11.78 21.78 11.82
N GLY A 100 10.78 22.66 11.95
CA GLY A 100 10.23 23.37 10.81
C GLY A 100 9.60 22.44 9.79
N ASP A 101 10.16 22.40 8.58
CA ASP A 101 9.74 21.52 7.48
C ASP A 101 10.60 20.24 7.37
N ALA A 102 11.59 20.07 8.21
CA ALA A 102 12.49 18.90 8.20
C ALA A 102 12.03 17.81 9.15
N ILE A 103 11.87 16.59 8.62
CA ILE A 103 11.74 15.36 9.42
C ILE A 103 13.09 14.65 9.41
N THR A 104 13.61 14.34 10.58
CA THR A 104 14.81 13.50 10.75
C THR A 104 14.42 12.24 11.51
N VAL A 105 14.79 11.09 10.98
CA VAL A 105 14.53 9.78 11.60
C VAL A 105 15.85 9.07 11.83
N ARG A 106 16.11 8.70 13.08
CA ARG A 106 17.27 7.94 13.52
C ARG A 106 16.85 6.56 13.98
N VAL A 107 17.51 5.53 13.47
CA VAL A 107 17.12 4.13 13.70
C VAL A 107 18.32 3.35 14.23
N GLY A 108 18.13 2.65 15.35
CA GLY A 108 19.14 1.80 15.98
C GLY A 108 18.74 0.33 15.96
N GLN A 109 19.70 -0.54 15.59
CA GLN A 109 19.56 -1.99 15.56
C GLN A 109 20.93 -2.67 15.73
N GLY A 110 21.03 -3.66 16.63
CA GLY A 110 22.24 -4.48 16.78
C GLY A 110 23.51 -3.65 17.05
N GLY A 111 23.41 -2.54 17.79
CA GLY A 111 24.52 -1.63 18.07
C GLY A 111 24.91 -0.70 16.91
N ARG A 112 24.22 -0.76 15.78
CA ARG A 112 24.36 0.16 14.64
C ARG A 112 23.30 1.24 14.70
N GLU A 113 23.58 2.38 14.07
CA GLU A 113 22.64 3.48 13.96
C GLU A 113 22.76 4.12 12.58
N VAL A 114 21.60 4.47 12.01
CA VAL A 114 21.50 5.19 10.74
C VAL A 114 20.52 6.33 10.87
N GLU A 115 20.64 7.31 9.97
CA GLU A 115 19.76 8.47 9.91
C GLU A 115 19.36 8.74 8.48
N PHE A 116 18.11 9.19 8.28
CA PHE A 116 17.61 9.69 7.01
C PHE A 116 16.54 10.75 7.27
N GLY A 117 16.14 11.48 6.22
CA GLY A 117 15.20 12.57 6.35
C GLY A 117 14.10 12.60 5.31
N ALA A 118 13.10 13.42 5.60
CA ALA A 118 12.02 13.78 4.69
C ALA A 118 11.64 15.25 4.88
N ARG A 119 10.87 15.80 3.94
CA ARG A 119 10.37 17.17 4.03
C ARG A 119 8.88 17.19 4.25
N LEU A 120 8.43 17.91 5.29
CA LEU A 120 7.04 18.09 5.66
C LEU A 120 6.51 19.40 5.09
N ARG A 121 5.34 19.37 4.46
CA ARG A 121 4.54 20.55 4.13
C ARG A 121 3.18 20.39 4.77
N LEU A 122 2.85 21.27 5.72
CA LEU A 122 1.55 21.31 6.38
C LEU A 122 0.58 22.15 5.54
N PRO A 123 -0.69 21.73 5.43
CA PRO A 123 -1.74 22.55 4.84
C PRO A 123 -2.11 23.70 5.76
N GLU A 124 -2.83 24.70 5.25
CA GLU A 124 -3.37 25.78 6.07
C GLU A 124 -4.39 25.25 7.11
N GLY A 125 -4.41 25.88 8.28
CA GLY A 125 -5.38 25.60 9.35
C GLY A 125 -4.80 24.81 10.52
N PRO A 126 -5.65 24.52 11.54
CA PRO A 126 -5.21 23.82 12.73
C PRO A 126 -5.06 22.31 12.48
N GLY A 127 -3.98 21.69 13.02
CA GLY A 127 -3.78 20.25 13.06
C GLY A 127 -4.59 19.55 14.18
N PRO A 128 -4.40 18.23 14.38
CA PRO A 128 -3.49 17.37 13.61
C PRO A 128 -4.05 17.02 12.23
N HIS A 129 -3.17 17.02 11.21
CA HIS A 129 -3.54 16.75 9.82
C HIS A 129 -3.35 15.28 9.44
N PRO A 130 -4.21 14.71 8.56
CA PRO A 130 -3.86 13.52 7.79
C PRO A 130 -2.54 13.75 7.03
N ALA A 131 -1.79 12.69 6.74
CA ALA A 131 -0.51 12.83 6.05
C ALA A 131 -0.42 11.91 4.82
N MET A 132 0.17 12.41 3.73
CA MET A 132 0.51 11.64 2.54
C MET A 132 2.02 11.64 2.33
N ILE A 133 2.63 10.46 2.40
CA ILE A 133 4.05 10.25 2.11
C ILE A 133 4.20 10.07 0.60
N VAL A 134 4.98 10.95 -0.05
CA VAL A 134 5.29 10.90 -1.48
C VAL A 134 6.67 10.26 -1.64
N VAL A 135 6.69 9.00 -2.04
CA VAL A 135 7.93 8.26 -2.30
C VAL A 135 8.61 8.86 -3.51
N GLY A 136 9.90 9.17 -3.42
CA GLY A 136 10.68 9.88 -4.42
C GLY A 136 10.54 11.40 -4.35
N GLY A 137 9.55 11.93 -3.65
CA GLY A 137 9.39 13.37 -3.36
C GLY A 137 9.01 14.27 -4.55
N VAL A 138 8.82 13.72 -5.76
CA VAL A 138 8.68 14.54 -6.98
C VAL A 138 7.31 14.43 -7.66
N ALA A 139 6.73 13.24 -7.78
CA ALA A 139 5.46 13.04 -8.47
C ALA A 139 4.54 12.14 -7.63
N GLY A 140 3.32 12.60 -7.44
CA GLY A 140 2.32 11.93 -6.61
C GLY A 140 0.95 12.55 -6.85
N VAL A 141 0.10 12.52 -5.85
CA VAL A 141 -1.19 13.22 -5.84
C VAL A 141 -0.93 14.73 -5.91
N ASP A 142 -1.79 15.43 -6.65
CA ASP A 142 -1.70 16.88 -6.89
C ASP A 142 -1.67 17.70 -5.59
N ASP A 143 -0.76 18.67 -5.52
CA ASP A 143 -0.58 19.51 -4.32
C ASP A 143 -1.80 20.35 -4.01
N ALA A 144 -2.49 20.87 -5.02
CA ALA A 144 -3.70 21.67 -4.81
C ALA A 144 -4.85 20.81 -4.26
N LEU A 145 -4.92 19.53 -4.65
CA LEU A 145 -5.88 18.60 -4.08
C LEU A 145 -5.54 18.31 -2.61
N LEU A 146 -4.27 18.05 -2.28
CA LEU A 146 -3.86 17.80 -0.89
C LEU A 146 -4.14 19.01 0.01
N GLU A 147 -3.82 20.21 -0.46
CA GLU A 147 -4.13 21.45 0.25
C GLU A 147 -5.63 21.63 0.47
N ALA A 148 -6.44 21.45 -0.58
CA ALA A 148 -7.90 21.59 -0.51
C ALA A 148 -8.56 20.56 0.44
N GLU A 149 -7.96 19.37 0.60
CA GLU A 149 -8.45 18.34 1.50
C GLU A 149 -7.80 18.39 2.90
N GLY A 150 -6.89 19.36 3.15
CA GLY A 150 -6.23 19.54 4.44
C GLY A 150 -5.25 18.41 4.79
N VAL A 151 -4.58 17.83 3.80
CA VAL A 151 -3.65 16.71 3.94
C VAL A 151 -2.21 17.22 3.91
N ALA A 152 -1.44 16.95 4.95
CA ALA A 152 -0.02 17.23 4.99
C ALA A 152 0.74 16.37 3.96
N ARG A 153 1.70 16.96 3.26
CA ARG A 153 2.58 16.26 2.33
C ARG A 153 3.95 16.01 2.96
N ILE A 154 4.44 14.77 2.85
CA ILE A 154 5.79 14.37 3.28
C ILE A 154 6.56 13.89 2.05
N ASP A 155 7.49 14.70 1.56
CA ASP A 155 8.38 14.34 0.46
C ASP A 155 9.53 13.48 0.98
N PHE A 156 9.62 12.24 0.50
CA PHE A 156 10.61 11.27 0.95
C PHE A 156 11.52 10.83 -0.21
N ASP A 157 12.78 11.25 -0.17
CA ASP A 157 13.81 10.69 -1.05
C ASP A 157 14.18 9.29 -0.56
N ALA A 158 13.53 8.27 -1.12
CA ALA A 158 13.68 6.90 -0.70
C ALA A 158 15.06 6.30 -1.07
N THR A 159 15.86 6.97 -1.92
CA THR A 159 17.22 6.54 -2.26
C THR A 159 18.17 6.61 -1.06
N GLN A 160 17.86 7.44 -0.06
CA GLN A 160 18.61 7.50 1.20
C GLN A 160 18.61 6.15 1.95
N VAL A 161 17.53 5.39 1.87
CA VAL A 161 17.40 4.10 2.56
C VAL A 161 17.69 2.91 1.65
N GLY A 162 17.49 3.05 0.34
CA GLY A 162 17.80 2.03 -0.66
C GLY A 162 18.17 2.68 -1.99
N ALA A 163 19.45 2.76 -2.31
CA ALA A 163 19.94 3.46 -3.50
C ALA A 163 19.63 2.68 -4.79
N GLU A 164 19.35 3.41 -5.87
CA GLU A 164 19.31 2.87 -7.23
C GLU A 164 20.73 2.80 -7.80
N THR A 165 21.30 1.63 -7.85
CA THR A 165 22.70 1.39 -8.27
C THR A 165 22.81 0.83 -9.67
N GLY A 166 21.72 0.82 -10.42
CA GLY A 166 21.66 0.30 -11.78
C GLY A 166 21.94 -1.21 -11.84
N THR A 167 22.53 -1.63 -12.95
CA THR A 167 22.82 -3.04 -13.24
C THR A 167 23.86 -3.68 -12.31
N THR A 168 24.62 -2.91 -11.53
CA THR A 168 25.54 -3.44 -10.51
C THR A 168 24.79 -4.12 -9.37
N ARG A 169 23.56 -3.70 -9.12
CA ARG A 169 22.66 -4.23 -8.08
C ARG A 169 23.28 -4.19 -6.67
N GLU A 170 24.23 -3.29 -6.41
CA GLU A 170 24.81 -3.12 -5.10
C GLU A 170 23.75 -2.67 -4.09
N ARG A 171 23.81 -3.21 -2.89
CA ARG A 171 22.90 -2.88 -1.79
C ARG A 171 23.50 -1.75 -0.96
N ARG A 172 22.96 -0.53 -1.14
CA ARG A 172 23.43 0.70 -0.47
C ARG A 172 22.26 1.46 0.12
N GLY A 173 22.55 2.27 1.15
CA GLY A 173 21.62 3.14 1.85
C GLY A 173 21.33 2.65 3.27
N ALA A 174 20.65 3.50 4.03
CA ALA A 174 20.50 3.34 5.48
C ALA A 174 19.90 1.98 5.90
N PHE A 175 18.98 1.40 5.12
CA PHE A 175 18.44 0.07 5.40
C PHE A 175 19.54 -1.00 5.38
N PHE A 176 20.38 -1.02 4.36
CA PHE A 176 21.42 -2.03 4.19
C PHE A 176 22.58 -1.82 5.17
N GLU A 177 22.95 -0.57 5.43
CA GLU A 177 23.98 -0.18 6.41
C GLU A 177 23.59 -0.59 7.82
N LEU A 178 22.32 -0.42 8.19
CA LEU A 178 21.81 -0.83 9.50
C LEU A 178 21.93 -2.34 9.73
N HIS A 179 21.73 -3.13 8.69
CA HIS A 179 21.66 -4.59 8.77
C HIS A 179 22.97 -5.33 8.40
N ASP A 180 24.03 -4.62 8.03
CA ASP A 180 25.39 -5.14 7.84
C ASP A 180 25.46 -6.42 6.97
N GLY A 181 24.92 -6.35 5.75
CA GLY A 181 24.90 -7.48 4.81
C GLY A 181 23.83 -8.53 5.09
N ALA A 182 23.19 -8.55 6.26
CA ALA A 182 22.14 -9.53 6.55
C ALA A 182 20.91 -9.42 5.61
N MET A 183 20.76 -8.26 4.94
CA MET A 183 19.67 -7.98 4.01
C MET A 183 20.11 -7.88 2.54
N ASP A 184 21.28 -8.40 2.16
CA ASP A 184 21.83 -8.30 0.79
C ASP A 184 20.94 -8.99 -0.27
N GLY A 185 20.13 -9.95 0.12
CA GLY A 185 19.10 -10.55 -0.74
C GLY A 185 17.84 -9.70 -0.95
N THR A 186 17.71 -8.58 -0.22
CA THR A 186 16.51 -7.73 -0.24
C THR A 186 16.58 -6.68 -1.34
N GLY A 187 15.45 -6.42 -2.02
CA GLY A 187 15.32 -5.38 -3.02
C GLY A 187 15.13 -3.98 -2.42
N THR A 188 15.48 -2.94 -3.19
CA THR A 188 15.31 -1.54 -2.74
C THR A 188 13.85 -1.16 -2.53
N LEU A 189 12.89 -1.82 -3.21
CA LEU A 189 11.46 -1.60 -2.95
C LEU A 189 11.08 -1.94 -1.51
N MET A 190 11.67 -2.99 -0.93
CA MET A 190 11.47 -3.33 0.47
C MET A 190 12.19 -2.34 1.40
N ALA A 191 13.39 -1.89 1.03
CA ALA A 191 14.10 -0.86 1.78
C ALA A 191 13.29 0.46 1.80
N TRP A 192 12.65 0.84 0.68
CA TRP A 192 11.76 2.00 0.61
C TRP A 192 10.52 1.83 1.47
N ALA A 193 9.91 0.64 1.46
CA ALA A 193 8.79 0.32 2.35
C ALA A 193 9.19 0.42 3.83
N TRP A 194 10.39 -0.05 4.19
CA TRP A 194 10.94 0.12 5.54
C TRP A 194 11.11 1.61 5.88
N GLY A 195 11.65 2.44 4.98
CA GLY A 195 11.78 3.88 5.18
C GLY A 195 10.44 4.56 5.42
N VAL A 196 9.41 4.21 4.63
CA VAL A 196 8.03 4.68 4.85
C VAL A 196 7.52 4.26 6.22
N SER A 197 7.75 3.02 6.66
CA SER A 197 7.36 2.56 8.00
C SER A 197 8.01 3.41 9.11
N ARG A 198 9.25 3.83 8.92
CA ARG A 198 9.93 4.72 9.89
C ARG A 198 9.38 6.14 9.88
N LEU A 199 8.90 6.63 8.73
CA LEU A 199 8.16 7.91 8.67
C LEU A 199 6.77 7.78 9.33
N VAL A 200 6.12 6.64 9.24
CA VAL A 200 4.89 6.37 10.01
C VAL A 200 5.16 6.39 11.51
N ASP A 201 6.31 5.91 11.98
CA ASP A 201 6.73 6.03 13.37
C ASP A 201 6.94 7.51 13.78
N ALA A 202 7.53 8.31 12.88
CA ALA A 202 7.68 9.75 13.09
C ALA A 202 6.32 10.47 13.22
N ILE A 203 5.37 10.14 12.35
CA ILE A 203 3.99 10.65 12.44
C ILE A 203 3.35 10.24 13.78
N ALA A 204 3.54 8.99 14.19
CA ALA A 204 2.98 8.49 15.46
C ALA A 204 3.59 9.14 16.70
N ALA A 205 4.82 9.65 16.60
CA ALA A 205 5.50 10.40 17.67
C ALA A 205 5.06 11.87 17.76
N HIS A 206 4.50 12.45 16.68
CA HIS A 206 4.13 13.88 16.59
C HIS A 206 2.62 14.06 16.36
N ARG A 207 1.81 13.49 17.25
CA ARG A 207 0.33 13.46 17.14
C ARG A 207 -0.34 14.82 17.33
N ASP A 208 0.36 15.81 17.79
CA ASP A 208 -0.05 17.22 17.85
C ASP A 208 -0.08 17.88 16.47
N LEU A 209 0.74 17.41 15.53
CA LEU A 209 0.83 17.91 14.16
C LEU A 209 0.12 17.01 13.15
N LEU A 210 0.27 15.67 13.30
CA LEU A 210 -0.11 14.69 12.29
C LEU A 210 -0.96 13.56 12.89
N ARG A 211 -1.90 13.06 12.10
CA ARG A 211 -2.79 11.96 12.48
C ARG A 211 -2.15 10.61 12.16
N ALA A 212 -1.78 9.85 13.18
CA ALA A 212 -1.18 8.52 13.03
C ALA A 212 -2.15 7.45 12.48
N ASP A 213 -3.46 7.70 12.56
CA ASP A 213 -4.53 6.84 12.04
C ASP A 213 -4.94 7.18 10.60
N ALA A 214 -4.36 8.23 10.01
CA ALA A 214 -4.73 8.79 8.72
C ALA A 214 -3.49 9.04 7.83
N VAL A 215 -2.73 7.97 7.57
CA VAL A 215 -1.51 8.01 6.76
C VAL A 215 -1.78 7.41 5.39
N ALA A 216 -1.40 8.13 4.33
CA ALA A 216 -1.39 7.64 2.97
C ALA A 216 0.02 7.56 2.40
N VAL A 217 0.20 6.74 1.37
CA VAL A 217 1.43 6.67 0.58
C VAL A 217 1.12 6.74 -0.90
N THR A 218 1.92 7.49 -1.65
CA THR A 218 1.83 7.63 -3.11
C THR A 218 3.21 7.74 -3.75
N GLY A 219 3.26 7.64 -5.04
CA GLY A 219 4.44 7.84 -5.88
C GLY A 219 4.14 7.43 -7.31
N CYS A 220 4.89 7.96 -8.27
CA CYS A 220 4.72 7.63 -9.68
C CYS A 220 5.87 6.77 -10.21
N SER A 221 5.58 5.93 -11.22
CA SER A 221 6.57 5.07 -11.89
C SER A 221 7.24 4.12 -10.89
N ARG A 222 8.57 4.08 -10.84
CA ARG A 222 9.33 3.30 -9.85
C ARG A 222 8.96 3.62 -8.40
N TRP A 223 8.63 4.90 -8.13
CA TRP A 223 8.15 5.34 -6.81
C TRP A 223 6.74 4.82 -6.51
N GLY A 224 5.92 4.59 -7.55
CA GLY A 224 4.63 3.91 -7.44
C GLY A 224 4.78 2.43 -7.06
N LYS A 225 5.85 1.74 -7.55
CA LYS A 225 6.21 0.40 -7.07
C LYS A 225 6.56 0.45 -5.57
N GLY A 226 7.33 1.46 -5.13
CA GLY A 226 7.68 1.68 -3.74
C GLY A 226 6.48 2.00 -2.85
N ALA A 227 5.55 2.82 -3.35
CA ALA A 227 4.31 3.14 -2.65
C ALA A 227 3.43 1.89 -2.45
N LEU A 228 3.30 1.03 -3.48
CA LEU A 228 2.59 -0.24 -3.36
C LEU A 228 3.25 -1.14 -2.32
N ALA A 229 4.58 -1.32 -2.38
CA ALA A 229 5.31 -2.11 -1.39
C ALA A 229 5.08 -1.57 0.03
N ALA A 230 5.18 -0.25 0.24
CA ALA A 230 4.95 0.36 1.54
C ALA A 230 3.53 0.07 2.07
N GLY A 231 2.49 0.27 1.25
CA GLY A 231 1.11 -0.02 1.63
C GLY A 231 0.85 -1.50 1.91
N ALA A 232 1.51 -2.40 1.14
CA ALA A 232 1.38 -3.84 1.32
C ALA A 232 2.05 -4.35 2.62
N PHE A 233 3.20 -3.78 2.99
CA PHE A 233 4.01 -4.27 4.12
C PHE A 233 3.84 -3.48 5.42
N ASP A 234 3.15 -2.32 5.42
CA ASP A 234 2.79 -1.59 6.64
C ASP A 234 1.27 -1.40 6.76
N GLU A 235 0.67 -2.10 7.71
CA GLU A 235 -0.78 -2.10 7.95
C GLU A 235 -1.31 -0.77 8.51
N ARG A 236 -0.44 0.12 8.97
CA ARG A 236 -0.78 1.45 9.48
C ARG A 236 -1.05 2.46 8.36
N VAL A 237 -0.61 2.16 7.13
CA VAL A 237 -0.95 2.96 5.95
C VAL A 237 -2.42 2.75 5.60
N ALA A 238 -3.24 3.77 5.77
CA ALA A 238 -4.69 3.70 5.55
C ALA A 238 -5.08 3.77 4.08
N LEU A 239 -4.28 4.46 3.24
CA LEU A 239 -4.54 4.65 1.81
C LEU A 239 -3.24 4.52 1.01
N THR A 240 -3.27 3.71 -0.05
CA THR A 240 -2.16 3.49 -0.97
C THR A 240 -2.55 3.94 -2.37
N ILE A 241 -1.78 4.85 -2.99
CA ILE A 241 -2.06 5.37 -4.34
C ILE A 241 -0.82 5.19 -5.23
N PRO A 242 -0.59 4.00 -5.81
CA PRO A 242 0.46 3.80 -6.81
C PRO A 242 0.02 4.41 -8.13
N ILE A 243 0.87 5.27 -8.71
CA ILE A 243 0.60 5.96 -9.98
C ILE A 243 1.55 5.40 -11.04
N GLU A 244 1.01 4.96 -12.19
CA GLU A 244 1.77 4.51 -13.37
C GLU A 244 2.94 3.59 -13.01
N SER A 245 2.72 2.62 -12.14
CA SER A 245 3.80 1.87 -11.48
C SER A 245 4.54 0.89 -12.38
N GLY A 246 3.90 0.35 -13.41
CA GLY A 246 4.52 -0.61 -14.33
C GLY A 246 4.99 -1.91 -13.69
N ALA A 247 5.77 -2.70 -14.41
CA ALA A 247 6.28 -4.01 -14.00
C ALA A 247 7.04 -3.92 -12.66
N GLY A 248 6.67 -4.78 -11.70
CA GLY A 248 7.15 -4.72 -10.32
C GLY A 248 6.29 -3.86 -9.39
N GLY A 249 5.30 -3.16 -9.95
CA GLY A 249 4.23 -2.48 -9.23
C GLY A 249 2.90 -3.22 -9.36
N VAL A 250 1.89 -2.59 -9.97
CA VAL A 250 0.54 -3.14 -10.09
C VAL A 250 0.37 -4.26 -11.14
N PRO A 251 0.97 -4.17 -12.35
CA PRO A 251 0.75 -5.16 -13.40
C PRO A 251 1.17 -6.56 -13.01
N ALA A 252 0.29 -7.54 -13.23
CA ALA A 252 0.58 -8.94 -12.98
C ALA A 252 1.72 -9.45 -13.89
N TRP A 253 2.72 -10.07 -13.30
CA TRP A 253 3.94 -10.52 -13.97
C TRP A 253 3.68 -11.46 -15.15
N ARG A 254 2.80 -12.44 -14.97
CA ARG A 254 2.49 -13.45 -15.99
C ARG A 254 1.57 -12.95 -17.11
N LEU A 255 1.03 -11.73 -16.97
CA LEU A 255 0.14 -11.09 -17.93
C LEU A 255 0.80 -9.93 -18.70
N LEU A 256 2.08 -9.66 -18.46
CA LEU A 256 2.82 -8.64 -19.21
C LEU A 256 2.92 -9.06 -20.69
N GLY A 257 2.26 -8.27 -21.54
CA GLY A 257 2.21 -8.48 -22.98
C GLY A 257 3.36 -7.82 -23.74
N GLU A 258 3.28 -7.87 -25.07
CA GLU A 258 4.19 -7.17 -25.97
C GLU A 258 4.16 -5.65 -25.70
N GLY A 259 5.34 -5.01 -25.71
CA GLY A 259 5.52 -3.60 -25.39
C GLY A 259 5.69 -3.31 -23.89
N ALA A 260 5.17 -4.14 -23.00
CA ALA A 260 5.38 -3.98 -21.55
C ALA A 260 6.81 -4.33 -21.14
N GLN A 261 7.31 -3.69 -20.08
CA GLN A 261 8.63 -4.04 -19.52
C GLN A 261 8.63 -5.50 -19.04
N PRO A 262 9.48 -6.38 -19.62
CA PRO A 262 9.50 -7.79 -19.25
C PRO A 262 10.13 -8.01 -17.86
N PRO A 263 9.82 -9.14 -17.16
CA PRO A 263 10.32 -9.42 -15.82
C PRO A 263 11.85 -9.36 -15.70
N ALA A 264 12.58 -9.88 -16.68
CA ALA A 264 14.04 -9.86 -16.70
C ALA A 264 14.61 -8.42 -16.79
N SER A 265 13.95 -7.53 -17.55
CA SER A 265 14.33 -6.12 -17.63
C SER A 265 14.05 -5.41 -16.29
N ALA A 266 12.86 -5.58 -15.70
CA ALA A 266 12.52 -5.01 -14.42
C ALA A 266 13.45 -5.48 -13.29
N PHE A 267 13.90 -6.75 -13.33
CA PHE A 267 14.87 -7.29 -12.37
C PHE A 267 16.27 -6.72 -12.59
N GLY A 268 16.70 -6.58 -13.84
CA GLY A 268 18.06 -6.18 -14.19
C GLY A 268 18.33 -4.67 -14.20
N GLU A 269 17.29 -3.84 -14.36
CA GLU A 269 17.43 -2.39 -14.49
C GLU A 269 17.97 -1.73 -13.21
N GLN A 270 17.41 -2.10 -12.07
CA GLN A 270 17.75 -1.58 -10.76
C GLN A 270 17.65 -2.70 -9.71
N PRO A 271 18.24 -2.55 -8.53
CA PRO A 271 18.10 -3.53 -7.47
C PRO A 271 16.70 -3.50 -6.80
N TRP A 272 15.65 -3.20 -7.52
CA TRP A 272 14.28 -3.06 -6.99
C TRP A 272 13.77 -4.31 -6.30
N LEU A 273 13.97 -5.45 -6.95
CA LEU A 273 13.47 -6.75 -6.50
C LEU A 273 14.53 -7.51 -5.71
N GLY A 274 14.09 -8.37 -4.79
CA GLY A 274 14.95 -9.27 -4.04
C GLY A 274 15.55 -10.38 -4.93
N GLU A 275 16.64 -11.00 -4.47
CA GLU A 275 17.35 -12.03 -5.23
C GLU A 275 16.51 -13.30 -5.44
N GLY A 276 15.52 -13.56 -4.56
CA GLY A 276 14.58 -14.67 -4.75
C GLY A 276 13.78 -14.62 -6.06
N PHE A 277 13.57 -13.41 -6.62
CA PHE A 277 12.87 -13.25 -7.89
C PHE A 277 13.63 -13.83 -9.09
N ALA A 278 14.97 -13.87 -9.02
CA ALA A 278 15.81 -14.40 -10.08
C ALA A 278 15.47 -15.86 -10.46
N ALA A 279 15.03 -16.66 -9.49
CA ALA A 279 14.66 -18.06 -9.71
C ALA A 279 13.44 -18.22 -10.66
N HIS A 280 12.65 -17.16 -10.86
CA HIS A 280 11.42 -17.17 -11.66
C HIS A 280 11.58 -16.54 -13.05
N LEU A 281 12.75 -15.96 -13.39
CA LEU A 281 12.96 -15.23 -14.65
C LEU A 281 12.84 -16.11 -15.89
N GLN A 282 13.17 -17.39 -15.79
CA GLN A 282 13.06 -18.34 -16.92
C GLN A 282 11.63 -18.87 -17.09
N GLU A 283 10.86 -18.92 -16.02
CA GLU A 283 9.49 -19.41 -16.00
C GLU A 283 8.67 -18.58 -15.00
N ILE A 284 8.19 -17.42 -15.43
CA ILE A 284 7.45 -16.50 -14.56
C ILE A 284 6.17 -17.15 -14.00
N GLY A 285 5.60 -18.13 -14.69
CA GLY A 285 4.48 -18.94 -14.23
C GLY A 285 4.77 -19.76 -12.98
N SER A 286 6.05 -19.99 -12.63
CA SER A 286 6.46 -20.69 -11.40
C SER A 286 6.32 -19.83 -10.13
N LEU A 287 6.17 -18.51 -10.27
CA LEU A 287 6.04 -17.58 -9.16
C LEU A 287 4.77 -17.91 -8.35
N PRO A 288 4.87 -18.22 -7.05
CA PRO A 288 3.71 -18.69 -6.25
C PRO A 288 2.73 -17.57 -5.87
N ILE A 289 3.11 -16.32 -6.06
CA ILE A 289 2.28 -15.12 -5.88
C ILE A 289 2.40 -14.25 -7.13
N ASP A 290 1.34 -13.51 -7.48
CA ASP A 290 1.44 -12.45 -8.48
C ASP A 290 0.94 -11.13 -7.90
N GLN A 291 1.03 -10.03 -8.66
CA GLN A 291 0.78 -8.70 -8.12
C GLN A 291 -0.62 -8.50 -7.53
N HIS A 292 -1.66 -9.20 -8.03
CA HIS A 292 -2.98 -9.18 -7.38
C HIS A 292 -2.95 -9.69 -5.93
N GLY A 293 -2.07 -10.65 -5.62
CA GLY A 293 -1.85 -11.12 -4.25
C GLY A 293 -1.10 -10.09 -3.40
N VAL A 294 -0.15 -9.35 -4.01
CA VAL A 294 0.54 -8.22 -3.35
C VAL A 294 -0.43 -7.07 -3.08
N LEU A 295 -1.27 -6.69 -4.07
CA LEU A 295 -2.35 -5.73 -3.86
C LEU A 295 -3.25 -6.19 -2.70
N GLY A 296 -3.56 -7.48 -2.64
CA GLY A 296 -4.36 -8.09 -1.57
C GLY A 296 -3.79 -7.94 -0.16
N LEU A 297 -2.49 -7.69 0.00
CA LEU A 297 -1.90 -7.35 1.30
C LEU A 297 -2.37 -5.98 1.82
N VAL A 298 -2.83 -5.09 0.94
CA VAL A 298 -3.42 -3.81 1.35
C VAL A 298 -4.84 -3.99 1.89
N ALA A 299 -5.59 -5.00 1.43
CA ALA A 299 -6.98 -5.24 1.84
C ALA A 299 -7.15 -5.40 3.36
N PRO A 300 -8.24 -4.89 3.96
CA PRO A 300 -9.37 -4.18 3.35
C PRO A 300 -9.20 -2.65 3.28
N ARG A 301 -8.00 -2.13 3.53
CA ARG A 301 -7.66 -0.69 3.52
C ARG A 301 -7.82 -0.08 2.13
N GLY A 302 -7.68 1.24 2.01
CA GLY A 302 -7.81 1.95 0.74
C GLY A 302 -6.68 1.65 -0.24
N LEU A 303 -7.03 1.31 -1.47
CA LEU A 303 -6.11 1.19 -2.60
C LEU A 303 -6.72 1.87 -3.83
N LEU A 304 -6.07 2.91 -4.36
CA LEU A 304 -6.46 3.54 -5.62
C LEU A 304 -5.29 3.46 -6.60
N VAL A 305 -5.43 2.64 -7.62
CA VAL A 305 -4.45 2.54 -8.71
C VAL A 305 -4.77 3.59 -9.77
N LEU A 306 -3.80 4.43 -10.10
CA LEU A 306 -3.86 5.39 -11.20
C LEU A 306 -2.89 4.95 -12.29
N ASP A 307 -3.40 4.68 -13.50
CA ASP A 307 -2.63 4.05 -14.57
C ASP A 307 -2.79 4.80 -15.91
N ASN A 308 -1.90 4.53 -16.86
CA ASN A 308 -1.83 5.21 -18.15
C ASN A 308 -1.64 4.21 -19.29
N PRO A 309 -2.68 3.93 -20.07
CA PRO A 309 -2.63 2.97 -21.17
C PRO A 309 -1.87 3.47 -22.41
N HIS A 310 -1.52 4.76 -22.48
CA HIS A 310 -0.76 5.34 -23.59
C HIS A 310 0.76 5.11 -23.47
N VAL A 311 1.19 4.53 -22.35
CA VAL A 311 2.61 4.25 -22.05
C VAL A 311 2.81 2.74 -22.04
N ASP A 312 3.17 2.16 -23.19
CA ASP A 312 3.17 0.70 -23.42
C ASP A 312 3.98 -0.07 -22.37
N TRP A 313 5.17 0.42 -22.00
CA TRP A 313 6.02 -0.30 -21.04
C TRP A 313 5.44 -0.43 -19.63
N LEU A 314 4.40 0.35 -19.28
CA LEU A 314 3.71 0.21 -18.01
C LEU A 314 2.85 -1.06 -17.94
N GLY A 315 2.34 -1.55 -19.08
CA GLY A 315 1.54 -2.78 -19.11
C GLY A 315 0.15 -2.61 -18.50
N ALA A 316 -0.56 -1.52 -18.83
CA ALA A 316 -1.87 -1.20 -18.27
C ALA A 316 -2.92 -2.34 -18.36
N PRO A 317 -3.00 -3.15 -19.42
CA PRO A 317 -3.92 -4.31 -19.43
C PRO A 317 -3.63 -5.32 -18.31
N ALA A 318 -2.35 -5.60 -18.04
CA ALA A 318 -1.93 -6.48 -16.94
C ALA A 318 -2.17 -5.82 -15.57
N GLY A 319 -2.09 -4.48 -15.49
CA GLY A 319 -2.43 -3.67 -14.33
C GLY A 319 -3.92 -3.77 -13.99
N HIS A 320 -4.79 -3.58 -14.99
CA HIS A 320 -6.24 -3.72 -14.81
C HIS A 320 -6.64 -5.15 -14.43
N ALA A 321 -6.06 -6.17 -15.06
CA ALA A 321 -6.29 -7.57 -14.72
C ALA A 321 -5.91 -7.87 -13.25
N SER A 322 -4.76 -7.35 -12.82
CA SER A 322 -4.30 -7.46 -11.43
C SER A 322 -5.26 -6.79 -10.45
N ALA A 323 -5.74 -5.59 -10.77
CA ALA A 323 -6.71 -4.87 -9.95
C ALA A 323 -8.06 -5.60 -9.85
N LEU A 324 -8.58 -6.14 -10.96
CA LEU A 324 -9.80 -6.96 -10.98
C LEU A 324 -9.66 -8.22 -10.12
N ALA A 325 -8.52 -8.93 -10.23
CA ALA A 325 -8.26 -10.12 -9.42
C ALA A 325 -8.11 -9.78 -7.93
N ALA A 326 -7.47 -8.66 -7.60
CA ALA A 326 -7.35 -8.17 -6.24
C ALA A 326 -8.71 -7.74 -5.67
N ALA A 327 -9.60 -7.14 -6.46
CA ALA A 327 -10.94 -6.71 -6.03
C ALA A 327 -11.77 -7.89 -5.46
N GLU A 328 -11.52 -9.12 -5.91
CA GLU A 328 -12.13 -10.31 -5.36
C GLU A 328 -11.79 -10.50 -3.86
N ILE A 329 -10.60 -10.06 -3.43
CA ILE A 329 -10.19 -10.10 -2.02
C ILE A 329 -10.99 -9.08 -1.21
N TRP A 330 -11.12 -7.83 -1.71
CA TRP A 330 -11.96 -6.81 -1.06
C TRP A 330 -13.42 -7.24 -0.99
N ARG A 331 -13.93 -7.87 -2.05
CA ARG A 331 -15.29 -8.43 -2.08
C ARG A 331 -15.47 -9.52 -1.01
N ALA A 332 -14.53 -10.45 -0.90
CA ALA A 332 -14.57 -11.49 0.12
C ALA A 332 -14.57 -10.92 1.55
N LEU A 333 -13.93 -9.76 1.73
CA LEU A 333 -13.86 -9.05 3.00
C LEU A 333 -15.02 -8.06 3.23
N GLY A 334 -15.94 -7.90 2.28
CA GLY A 334 -17.06 -6.95 2.35
C GLY A 334 -16.60 -5.47 2.35
N ALA A 335 -15.59 -5.18 1.54
CA ALA A 335 -14.96 -3.85 1.44
C ALA A 335 -14.77 -3.41 -0.02
N GLU A 336 -15.66 -3.81 -0.93
CA GLU A 336 -15.55 -3.61 -2.38
C GLU A 336 -15.23 -2.18 -2.79
N GLY A 337 -15.85 -1.19 -2.15
CA GLY A 337 -15.66 0.22 -2.46
C GLY A 337 -14.30 0.81 -2.05
N ASN A 338 -13.42 0.04 -1.41
CA ASN A 338 -12.14 0.51 -0.92
C ASN A 338 -10.99 0.28 -1.92
N LEU A 339 -11.21 -0.48 -3.00
CA LEU A 339 -10.26 -0.65 -4.09
C LEU A 339 -10.77 0.01 -5.35
N GLY A 340 -9.95 0.85 -5.98
CA GLY A 340 -10.22 1.46 -7.28
C GLY A 340 -9.05 1.33 -8.24
N TYR A 341 -9.37 1.40 -9.53
CA TYR A 341 -8.43 1.49 -10.64
C TYR A 341 -8.94 2.54 -11.63
N HIS A 342 -8.11 3.50 -12.01
CA HIS A 342 -8.47 4.49 -13.01
C HIS A 342 -7.36 4.62 -14.06
N GLY A 343 -7.59 3.99 -15.23
CA GLY A 343 -6.71 4.02 -16.40
C GLY A 343 -7.36 4.66 -17.63
N ALA A 344 -8.56 5.28 -17.50
CA ALA A 344 -9.20 5.99 -18.61
C ALA A 344 -8.74 7.45 -18.64
N VAL A 345 -7.55 7.70 -19.22
CA VAL A 345 -6.91 9.01 -19.30
C VAL A 345 -6.73 9.44 -20.76
N ALA A 346 -6.72 10.75 -21.02
CA ALA A 346 -6.74 11.31 -22.36
C ALA A 346 -5.36 11.41 -23.03
N ASP A 347 -4.28 11.52 -22.24
CA ASP A 347 -2.93 11.74 -22.78
C ASP A 347 -1.88 10.79 -22.20
N GLY A 348 -0.72 10.70 -22.88
CA GLY A 348 0.38 9.81 -22.54
C GLY A 348 1.50 10.44 -21.70
N SER A 349 1.32 11.63 -21.13
CA SER A 349 2.36 12.29 -20.34
C SER A 349 2.65 11.48 -19.08
N HIS A 350 3.82 10.84 -19.03
CA HIS A 350 4.20 9.97 -17.91
C HIS A 350 4.38 10.77 -16.62
N CYS A 351 3.72 10.33 -15.54
CA CYS A 351 3.72 10.95 -14.22
C CYS A 351 3.08 12.35 -14.12
N ALA A 352 2.42 12.84 -15.15
CA ALA A 352 1.65 14.07 -15.05
C ALA A 352 0.34 13.82 -14.32
N TRP A 353 -0.04 14.72 -13.41
CA TRP A 353 -1.38 14.69 -12.81
C TRP A 353 -2.44 15.01 -13.87
N ARG A 354 -3.62 14.41 -13.74
CA ARG A 354 -4.73 14.56 -14.69
C ARG A 354 -6.03 14.87 -13.96
N ASP A 355 -6.87 15.68 -14.59
CA ASP A 355 -8.18 16.05 -14.02
C ASP A 355 -9.06 14.84 -13.74
N GLU A 356 -8.98 13.80 -14.59
CA GLU A 356 -9.72 12.54 -14.44
C GLU A 356 -9.40 11.81 -13.14
N TRP A 357 -8.23 12.01 -12.58
CA TRP A 357 -7.80 11.40 -11.31
C TRP A 357 -8.23 12.18 -10.07
N THR A 358 -8.64 13.47 -10.25
CA THR A 358 -8.94 14.35 -9.11
C THR A 358 -10.15 13.87 -8.31
N ALA A 359 -11.24 13.46 -8.97
CA ALA A 359 -12.43 12.99 -8.26
C ALA A 359 -12.18 11.67 -7.50
N PRO A 360 -11.67 10.58 -8.11
CA PRO A 360 -11.41 9.34 -7.39
C PRO A 360 -10.35 9.49 -6.28
N ALA A 361 -9.34 10.34 -6.47
CA ALA A 361 -8.34 10.61 -5.42
C ALA A 361 -8.95 11.37 -4.23
N ARG A 362 -9.83 12.35 -4.50
CA ARG A 362 -10.58 13.06 -3.46
C ARG A 362 -11.46 12.10 -2.66
N ASP A 363 -12.20 11.23 -3.32
CA ASP A 363 -13.07 10.27 -2.67
C ASP A 363 -12.27 9.28 -1.82
N ALA A 364 -11.10 8.82 -2.30
CA ALA A 364 -10.19 7.98 -1.53
C ALA A 364 -9.65 8.70 -0.28
N ILE A 365 -9.21 9.95 -0.41
CA ILE A 365 -8.73 10.77 0.71
C ILE A 365 -9.84 10.94 1.75
N ARG A 366 -11.03 11.35 1.34
CA ARG A 366 -12.16 11.59 2.24
C ARG A 366 -12.56 10.34 2.99
N ARG A 367 -12.70 9.21 2.28
CA ARG A 367 -13.08 7.94 2.89
C ARG A 367 -12.03 7.43 3.86
N HIS A 368 -10.76 7.36 3.43
CA HIS A 368 -9.74 6.62 4.17
C HIS A 368 -8.91 7.46 5.13
N LEU A 369 -8.78 8.77 4.90
CA LEU A 369 -8.01 9.65 5.79
C LEU A 369 -8.90 10.50 6.69
N LYS A 370 -10.13 10.82 6.24
CA LYS A 370 -11.02 11.71 6.99
C LYS A 370 -12.20 10.96 7.60
N GLY A 371 -12.48 9.73 7.18
CA GLY A 371 -13.63 8.95 7.63
C GLY A 371 -14.97 9.54 7.18
N GLU A 372 -14.96 10.32 6.10
CA GLU A 372 -16.14 10.96 5.51
C GLU A 372 -16.85 10.00 4.55
N ALA A 373 -18.16 10.21 4.37
CA ALA A 373 -18.90 9.54 3.32
C ALA A 373 -18.38 10.00 1.94
N ALA A 374 -17.98 9.04 1.11
CA ALA A 374 -17.48 9.27 -0.23
C ALA A 374 -17.95 8.14 -1.16
N ALA A 375 -17.90 8.38 -2.48
CA ALA A 375 -18.27 7.38 -3.46
C ALA A 375 -17.35 6.14 -3.38
N ASP A 376 -17.87 4.98 -3.79
CA ASP A 376 -17.05 3.79 -3.97
C ASP A 376 -16.03 4.04 -5.08
N LEU A 377 -14.81 3.55 -4.86
CA LEU A 377 -13.74 3.71 -5.83
C LEU A 377 -14.01 2.84 -7.05
N PRO A 378 -14.08 3.41 -8.27
CA PRO A 378 -14.44 2.67 -9.46
C PRO A 378 -13.26 1.87 -10.02
N LEU A 379 -13.56 0.77 -10.75
CA LEU A 379 -12.59 0.02 -11.55
C LEU A 379 -12.81 0.42 -13.03
N VAL A 380 -12.10 1.45 -13.49
CA VAL A 380 -12.26 2.04 -14.83
C VAL A 380 -10.99 1.91 -15.64
N ALA A 381 -11.02 1.12 -16.72
CA ALA A 381 -9.96 1.05 -17.71
C ALA A 381 -10.36 1.73 -19.01
N ALA A 382 -9.38 2.20 -19.77
CA ALA A 382 -9.65 2.59 -21.16
C ALA A 382 -10.08 1.36 -22.00
N PRO A 383 -10.93 1.53 -23.02
CA PRO A 383 -11.46 0.39 -23.78
C PRO A 383 -10.40 -0.57 -24.33
N GLY A 384 -9.24 -0.04 -24.77
CA GLY A 384 -8.15 -0.86 -25.32
C GLY A 384 -7.27 -1.56 -24.26
N SER A 385 -7.42 -1.22 -22.98
CA SER A 385 -6.67 -1.81 -21.86
C SER A 385 -7.56 -2.56 -20.86
N ALA A 386 -8.86 -2.67 -21.13
CA ALA A 386 -9.79 -3.42 -20.30
C ALA A 386 -9.51 -4.92 -20.37
N ALA A 387 -9.29 -5.55 -19.23
CA ALA A 387 -9.07 -6.99 -19.11
C ALA A 387 -10.39 -7.71 -18.81
N ASP A 388 -10.52 -8.94 -19.32
CA ASP A 388 -11.50 -9.92 -18.87
C ASP A 388 -10.83 -10.86 -17.85
N LEU A 389 -11.32 -10.90 -16.63
CA LEU A 389 -10.75 -11.72 -15.58
C LEU A 389 -11.08 -13.22 -15.74
N ALA A 390 -12.18 -13.57 -16.40
CA ALA A 390 -12.69 -14.94 -16.44
C ALA A 390 -11.65 -15.96 -16.99
N PRO A 391 -10.95 -15.72 -18.11
CA PRO A 391 -9.94 -16.65 -18.62
C PRO A 391 -8.60 -16.60 -17.85
N LEU A 392 -8.38 -15.60 -16.99
CA LEU A 392 -7.11 -15.36 -16.31
C LEU A 392 -7.03 -16.04 -14.96
N ARG A 393 -8.11 -16.60 -14.45
CA ARG A 393 -8.16 -17.31 -13.17
C ARG A 393 -8.96 -18.61 -13.27
N ASP A 394 -8.63 -19.56 -12.41
CA ASP A 394 -9.34 -20.85 -12.25
C ASP A 394 -9.91 -20.99 -10.81
N TRP A 395 -10.17 -19.87 -10.16
CA TRP A 395 -10.67 -19.76 -8.78
C TRP A 395 -11.74 -18.67 -8.64
N GLU A 396 -12.50 -18.76 -7.58
CA GLU A 396 -13.53 -17.78 -7.19
C GLU A 396 -13.30 -17.33 -5.76
N ALA A 397 -13.69 -16.08 -5.44
CA ALA A 397 -13.61 -15.57 -4.09
C ALA A 397 -14.62 -16.29 -3.18
N PRO A 398 -14.20 -16.75 -1.98
CA PRO A 398 -15.11 -17.31 -1.00
C PRO A 398 -15.97 -16.21 -0.35
N ALA A 399 -17.12 -16.58 0.19
CA ALA A 399 -17.83 -15.75 1.16
C ALA A 399 -17.23 -16.00 2.55
N LEU A 400 -16.45 -15.05 3.06
CA LEU A 400 -15.84 -15.15 4.38
C LEU A 400 -16.88 -14.86 5.48
N ARG A 401 -16.94 -15.73 6.47
CA ARG A 401 -17.86 -15.65 7.62
C ARG A 401 -17.18 -15.08 8.86
#